data_63e10c3c7ff68f71b2fc3e4a56e5fdbb
#
_entry.id   63e10c3c7ff68f71b2fc3e4a56e5fdbb
#
_cell.length_a   1.000
_cell.length_b   1.000
_cell.length_c   1.000
_cell.angle_alpha   90.00
_cell.angle_beta   90.00
_cell.angle_gamma   90.00
#
_symmetry.space_group_name_H-M   'P 1'
#
loop_
_entity.id
_entity.type
_entity.pdbx_description
1 polymer ?
#
loop_
_entity_poly.entity_id
_entity_poly.type
_entity_poly.pdbx_seq_one_letter_code
_entity_poly.pdbx_strand_id
1 'polypeptide(L)'
;MASLSPEIMDKGVIAASAGNHAQGVALSAKTLNTSAIIVMPKTTPEIKVKSVRGLGGEVILYGDNYDEASKRAEEIAKEKGLMIIPPYDDPHVVAGQGTVGMEILQQSKKDIDAIFVPVGGGLSLIHI
;
A
#
# COMPACT_ATOMS: atom_id res chain seq x y z
N MET A 1 -0.11 -1.53 9.43
CA MET A 1 -1.26 -0.75 9.89
C MET A 1 -1.84 -1.26 11.22
N ALA A 2 -1.97 -2.54 11.45
CA ALA A 2 -2.50 -3.09 12.72
C ALA A 2 -1.74 -2.67 13.99
N SER A 3 -0.51 -2.18 13.85
CA SER A 3 0.33 -1.67 14.95
C SER A 3 0.22 -0.16 15.19
N LEU A 4 -0.63 0.55 14.44
CA LEU A 4 -0.85 1.98 14.62
C LEU A 4 -1.68 2.26 15.88
N SER A 5 -1.41 3.39 16.54
CA SER A 5 -2.19 3.80 17.71
C SER A 5 -3.63 4.16 17.33
N PRO A 6 -4.60 4.06 18.26
CA PRO A 6 -5.97 4.48 18.03
C PRO A 6 -6.08 5.92 17.50
N GLU A 7 -5.29 6.83 18.03
CA GLU A 7 -5.29 8.24 17.60
C GLU A 7 -4.91 8.44 16.13
N ILE A 8 -3.97 7.63 15.62
CA ILE A 8 -3.60 7.63 14.21
C ILE A 8 -4.71 6.99 13.37
N MET A 9 -5.30 5.91 13.87
CA MET A 9 -6.39 5.22 13.19
C MET A 9 -7.64 6.10 13.05
N ASP A 10 -7.95 6.91 14.05
CA ASP A 10 -9.08 7.85 14.01
C ASP A 10 -8.89 8.96 12.96
N LYS A 11 -7.66 9.42 12.75
CA LYS A 11 -7.33 10.41 11.72
C LYS A 11 -7.32 9.82 10.31
N GLY A 12 -6.88 8.58 10.18
CA GLY A 12 -6.72 7.91 8.91
C GLY A 12 -5.29 7.91 8.38
N VAL A 13 -5.11 7.26 7.24
CA VAL A 13 -3.81 7.06 6.60
C VAL A 13 -3.79 7.58 5.17
N ILE A 14 -2.60 7.80 4.63
CA ILE A 14 -2.40 8.21 3.25
C ILE A 14 -1.22 7.45 2.63
N ALA A 15 -1.31 7.14 1.35
CA ALA A 15 -0.21 6.55 0.59
C ALA A 15 -0.17 7.10 -0.84
N ALA A 16 1.04 7.17 -1.40
CA ALA A 16 1.24 7.41 -2.84
C ALA A 16 1.55 6.07 -3.51
N SER A 17 0.66 5.57 -4.36
CA SER A 17 0.90 4.33 -5.11
C SER A 17 -0.19 4.10 -6.15
N ALA A 18 0.20 3.56 -7.32
CA ALA A 18 -0.72 3.10 -8.36
C ALA A 18 -0.76 1.57 -8.50
N GLY A 19 -0.19 0.83 -7.55
CA GLY A 19 -0.02 -0.62 -7.61
C GLY A 19 -0.66 -1.39 -6.46
N ASN A 20 -0.05 -2.52 -6.12
CA ASN A 20 -0.52 -3.42 -5.07
C ASN A 20 -0.51 -2.76 -3.68
N HIS A 21 0.49 -1.90 -3.42
CA HIS A 21 0.54 -1.16 -2.16
C HIS A 21 -0.72 -0.31 -1.93
N ALA A 22 -1.18 0.39 -2.96
CA ALA A 22 -2.43 1.18 -2.91
C ALA A 22 -3.64 0.33 -2.49
N GLN A 23 -3.78 -0.84 -3.10
CA GLN A 23 -4.86 -1.78 -2.79
C GLN A 23 -4.70 -2.37 -1.38
N GLY A 24 -3.48 -2.72 -0.99
CA GLY A 24 -3.17 -3.23 0.34
C GLY A 24 -3.51 -2.23 1.46
N VAL A 25 -3.16 -0.95 1.27
CA VAL A 25 -3.49 0.12 2.22
C VAL A 25 -5.00 0.32 2.31
N ALA A 26 -5.70 0.40 1.16
CA ALA A 26 -7.16 0.57 1.14
C ALA A 26 -7.90 -0.61 1.80
N LEU A 27 -7.49 -1.85 1.50
CA LEU A 27 -8.07 -3.04 2.12
C LEU A 27 -7.81 -3.08 3.63
N SER A 28 -6.58 -2.78 4.05
CA SER A 28 -6.22 -2.76 5.47
C SER A 28 -7.00 -1.69 6.22
N ALA A 29 -7.17 -0.50 5.63
CA ALA A 29 -7.96 0.57 6.22
C ALA A 29 -9.41 0.15 6.41
N LYS A 30 -10.02 -0.45 5.39
CA LYS A 30 -11.38 -0.99 5.46
C LYS A 30 -11.52 -2.04 6.56
N THR A 31 -10.57 -2.98 6.64
CA THR A 31 -10.59 -4.07 7.64
C THR A 31 -10.42 -3.53 9.07
N LEU A 32 -9.64 -2.49 9.24
CA LEU A 32 -9.34 -1.87 10.53
C LEU A 32 -10.28 -0.69 10.87
N ASN A 33 -11.31 -0.47 10.05
CA ASN A 33 -12.31 0.58 10.22
C ASN A 33 -11.68 1.98 10.34
N THR A 34 -10.71 2.29 9.47
CA THR A 34 -10.10 3.62 9.33
C THR A 34 -10.22 4.12 7.88
N SER A 35 -9.95 5.40 7.66
CA SER A 35 -9.95 5.98 6.32
C SER A 35 -8.58 5.86 5.65
N ALA A 36 -8.57 5.71 4.32
CA ALA A 36 -7.35 5.74 3.53
C ALA A 36 -7.51 6.68 2.32
N ILE A 37 -6.57 7.60 2.17
CA ILE A 37 -6.41 8.42 0.96
C ILE A 37 -5.26 7.83 0.15
N ILE A 38 -5.50 7.61 -1.14
CA ILE A 38 -4.49 7.10 -2.06
C ILE A 38 -4.26 8.12 -3.16
N VAL A 39 -3.06 8.67 -3.23
CA VAL A 39 -2.67 9.60 -4.29
C VAL A 39 -2.02 8.81 -5.42
N MET A 40 -2.54 8.96 -6.63
CA MET A 40 -2.08 8.27 -7.84
C MET A 40 -1.77 9.29 -8.94
N PRO A 41 -0.78 9.02 -9.81
CA PRO A 41 -0.61 9.80 -11.04
C PRO A 41 -1.88 9.80 -11.90
N LYS A 42 -2.14 10.88 -12.61
CA LYS A 42 -3.26 10.98 -13.56
C LYS A 42 -3.19 9.95 -14.68
N THR A 43 -1.98 9.48 -14.99
CA THR A 43 -1.70 8.44 -15.99
C THR A 43 -2.08 7.03 -15.52
N THR A 44 -2.53 6.86 -14.27
CA THR A 44 -2.89 5.55 -13.71
C THR A 44 -4.09 4.96 -14.46
N PRO A 45 -3.99 3.71 -14.95
CA PRO A 45 -5.11 3.04 -15.61
C PRO A 45 -6.37 2.99 -14.74
N GLU A 46 -7.53 3.25 -15.37
CA GLU A 46 -8.81 3.36 -14.65
C GLU A 46 -9.17 2.10 -13.85
N ILE A 47 -8.77 0.92 -14.33
CA ILE A 47 -9.01 -0.34 -13.62
C ILE A 47 -8.35 -0.35 -12.22
N LYS A 48 -7.16 0.24 -12.08
CA LYS A 48 -6.46 0.34 -10.79
C LYS A 48 -7.14 1.34 -9.86
N VAL A 49 -7.60 2.46 -10.41
CA VAL A 49 -8.38 3.47 -9.66
C VAL A 49 -9.68 2.85 -9.14
N LYS A 50 -10.42 2.15 -10.00
CA LYS A 50 -11.66 1.44 -9.61
C LYS A 50 -11.41 0.38 -8.55
N SER A 51 -10.31 -0.37 -8.65
CA SER A 51 -9.95 -1.39 -7.65
C SER A 51 -9.77 -0.79 -6.25
N VAL A 52 -9.04 0.31 -6.14
CA VAL A 52 -8.84 0.98 -4.84
C VAL A 52 -10.13 1.58 -4.29
N ARG A 53 -10.93 2.22 -5.14
CA ARG A 53 -12.25 2.74 -4.73
C ARG A 53 -13.19 1.63 -4.28
N GLY A 54 -13.20 0.49 -4.96
CA GLY A 54 -13.98 -0.69 -4.58
C GLY A 54 -13.57 -1.28 -3.21
N LEU A 55 -12.33 -1.08 -2.81
CA LEU A 55 -11.82 -1.43 -1.49
C LEU A 55 -12.10 -0.37 -0.41
N GLY A 56 -12.74 0.75 -0.77
CA GLY A 56 -13.11 1.81 0.15
C GLY A 56 -12.07 2.93 0.29
N GLY A 57 -10.99 2.92 -0.51
CA GLY A 57 -10.00 3.99 -0.52
C GLY A 57 -10.50 5.23 -1.27
N GLU A 58 -10.27 6.42 -0.71
CA GLU A 58 -10.41 7.68 -1.42
C GLU A 58 -9.24 7.86 -2.39
N VAL A 59 -9.50 8.05 -3.69
CA VAL A 59 -8.45 8.22 -4.70
C VAL A 59 -8.38 9.67 -5.16
N ILE A 60 -7.19 10.25 -5.01
CA ILE A 60 -6.81 11.56 -5.56
C ILE A 60 -5.86 11.32 -6.73
N LEU A 61 -6.25 11.80 -7.93
CA LEU A 61 -5.40 11.78 -9.11
C LEU A 61 -4.63 13.09 -9.18
N TYR A 62 -3.30 13.02 -9.10
CA TYR A 62 -2.44 14.19 -9.11
C TYR A 62 -1.09 13.92 -9.77
N GLY A 63 -0.62 14.90 -10.56
CA GLY A 63 0.66 14.80 -11.28
C GLY A 63 0.64 13.77 -12.41
N ASP A 64 1.75 13.69 -13.11
CA ASP A 64 1.92 12.80 -14.27
C ASP A 64 2.81 11.58 -13.94
N ASN A 65 3.51 11.63 -12.81
CA ASN A 65 4.42 10.60 -12.34
C ASN A 65 4.29 10.34 -10.82
N TYR A 66 5.04 9.32 -10.34
CA TYR A 66 5.03 8.92 -8.94
C TYR A 66 5.54 10.02 -7.99
N ASP A 67 6.60 10.74 -8.39
CA ASP A 67 7.23 11.73 -7.51
C ASP A 67 6.29 12.90 -7.20
N GLU A 68 5.54 13.35 -8.20
CA GLU A 68 4.52 14.39 -8.03
C GLU A 68 3.37 13.91 -7.15
N ALA A 69 2.90 12.68 -7.36
CA ALA A 69 1.87 12.09 -6.52
C ALA A 69 2.34 11.91 -5.07
N SER A 70 3.58 11.47 -4.86
CA SER A 70 4.19 11.32 -3.54
C SER A 70 4.30 12.64 -2.80
N LYS A 71 4.78 13.68 -3.47
CA LYS A 71 4.89 15.03 -2.91
C LYS A 71 3.51 15.58 -2.48
N ARG A 72 2.49 15.35 -3.32
CA ARG A 72 1.12 15.74 -2.99
C ARG A 72 0.56 14.95 -1.79
N ALA A 73 0.89 13.68 -1.68
CA ALA A 73 0.51 12.88 -0.51
C ALA A 73 1.14 13.43 0.79
N GLU A 74 2.41 13.84 0.74
CA GLU A 74 3.09 14.46 1.88
C GLU A 74 2.44 15.80 2.30
N GLU A 75 2.06 16.62 1.33
CA GLU A 75 1.34 17.87 1.60
C GLU A 75 0.01 17.61 2.31
N ILE A 76 -0.82 16.70 1.77
CA ILE A 76 -2.11 16.34 2.34
C ILE A 76 -1.92 15.69 3.73
N ALA A 77 -0.89 14.87 3.91
CA ALA A 77 -0.57 14.27 5.21
C ALA A 77 -0.34 15.34 6.28
N LYS A 78 0.45 16.37 5.96
CA LYS A 78 0.72 17.51 6.85
C LYS A 78 -0.54 18.34 7.12
N GLU A 79 -1.31 18.66 6.08
CA GLU A 79 -2.54 19.45 6.19
C GLU A 79 -3.61 18.79 7.08
N LYS A 80 -3.77 17.47 6.92
CA LYS A 80 -4.84 16.71 7.60
C LYS A 80 -4.35 15.91 8.82
N GLY A 81 -3.05 15.90 9.09
CA GLY A 81 -2.45 15.10 10.18
C GLY A 81 -2.55 13.59 9.97
N LEU A 82 -2.52 13.13 8.70
CA LEU A 82 -2.60 11.72 8.35
C LEU A 82 -1.24 11.03 8.46
N MET A 83 -1.26 9.74 8.79
CA MET A 83 -0.06 8.92 8.77
C MET A 83 0.24 8.44 7.35
N ILE A 84 1.45 8.72 6.87
CA ILE A 84 1.93 8.19 5.60
C ILE A 84 2.28 6.71 5.78
N ILE A 85 1.74 5.84 4.91
CA ILE A 85 2.13 4.44 4.83
C ILE A 85 3.09 4.30 3.65
N PRO A 86 4.39 4.10 3.90
CA PRO A 86 5.39 4.01 2.84
C PRO A 86 5.23 2.70 2.05
N PRO A 87 5.57 2.68 0.75
CA PRO A 87 5.43 1.47 -0.08
C PRO A 87 6.55 0.44 0.15
N TYR A 88 7.64 0.81 0.79
CA TYR A 88 8.83 -0.01 1.09
C TYR A 88 9.65 0.69 2.18
N ASP A 89 10.76 0.07 2.59
CA ASP A 89 11.72 0.63 3.56
C ASP A 89 11.08 0.98 4.92
N ASP A 90 10.12 0.16 5.34
CA ASP A 90 9.47 0.24 6.64
C ASP A 90 9.37 -1.17 7.25
N PRO A 91 9.86 -1.39 8.48
CA PRO A 91 9.88 -2.72 9.11
C PRO A 91 8.52 -3.42 9.17
N HIS A 92 7.43 -2.67 9.38
CA HIS A 92 6.08 -3.24 9.43
C HIS A 92 5.58 -3.62 8.03
N VAL A 93 5.96 -2.86 6.99
CA VAL A 93 5.63 -3.18 5.61
C VAL A 93 6.45 -4.38 5.15
N VAL A 94 7.74 -4.43 5.47
CA VAL A 94 8.62 -5.58 5.21
C VAL A 94 8.06 -6.85 5.86
N ALA A 95 7.72 -6.80 7.15
CA ALA A 95 7.13 -7.93 7.87
C ALA A 95 5.79 -8.38 7.24
N GLY A 96 4.94 -7.44 6.82
CA GLY A 96 3.69 -7.74 6.13
C GLY A 96 3.92 -8.44 4.78
N GLN A 97 4.89 -8.00 3.99
CA GLN A 97 5.24 -8.66 2.73
C GLN A 97 5.86 -10.04 2.93
N GLY A 98 6.59 -10.26 4.02
CA GLY A 98 7.16 -11.56 4.38
C GLY A 98 6.12 -12.65 4.58
N THR A 99 4.88 -12.31 4.90
CA THR A 99 3.79 -13.29 5.04
C THR A 99 3.52 -14.05 3.73
N VAL A 100 3.75 -13.42 2.57
CA VAL A 100 3.62 -14.08 1.26
C VAL A 100 4.58 -15.26 1.15
N GLY A 101 5.85 -15.06 1.50
CA GLY A 101 6.86 -16.14 1.52
C GLY A 101 6.50 -17.25 2.52
N MET A 102 6.07 -16.88 3.72
CA MET A 102 5.62 -17.84 4.73
C MET A 102 4.44 -18.69 4.23
N GLU A 103 3.43 -18.05 3.64
CA GLU A 103 2.27 -18.77 3.12
C GLU A 103 2.61 -19.69 1.96
N ILE A 104 3.52 -19.30 1.06
CA ILE A 104 4.02 -20.16 -0.01
C ILE A 104 4.64 -21.43 0.57
N LEU A 105 5.52 -21.29 1.57
CA LEU A 105 6.18 -22.42 2.22
C LEU A 105 5.19 -23.33 2.95
N GLN A 106 4.20 -22.75 3.63
CA GLN A 106 3.18 -23.52 4.37
C GLN A 106 2.20 -24.24 3.45
N GLN A 107 1.85 -23.64 2.31
CA GLN A 107 0.88 -24.20 1.38
C GLN A 107 1.50 -25.18 0.38
N SER A 108 2.82 -25.13 0.18
CA SER A 108 3.52 -26.07 -0.68
C SER A 108 3.52 -27.47 -0.07
N LYS A 109 3.12 -28.46 -0.89
CA LYS A 109 3.15 -29.88 -0.52
C LYS A 109 4.47 -30.58 -0.85
N LYS A 110 5.39 -29.87 -1.48
CA LYS A 110 6.68 -30.36 -1.96
C LYS A 110 7.77 -29.33 -1.65
N ASP A 111 9.01 -29.77 -1.63
CA ASP A 111 10.16 -28.88 -1.58
C ASP A 111 10.15 -27.92 -2.76
N ILE A 112 10.51 -26.68 -2.53
CA ILE A 112 10.54 -25.62 -3.53
C ILE A 112 11.98 -25.35 -3.90
N ASP A 113 12.35 -25.65 -5.15
CA ASP A 113 13.70 -25.39 -5.66
C ASP A 113 13.87 -23.92 -6.14
N ALA A 114 12.80 -23.31 -6.62
CA ALA A 114 12.84 -21.94 -7.13
C ALA A 114 11.44 -21.27 -7.09
N ILE A 115 11.43 -19.95 -6.89
CA ILE A 115 10.24 -19.11 -6.98
C ILE A 115 10.53 -17.99 -7.97
N PHE A 116 9.69 -17.85 -8.99
CA PHE A 116 9.76 -16.78 -9.99
C PHE A 116 8.79 -15.67 -9.59
N VAL A 117 9.30 -14.46 -9.35
CA VAL A 117 8.51 -13.32 -8.90
C VAL A 117 8.61 -12.18 -9.92
N PRO A 118 7.48 -11.63 -10.39
CA PRO A 118 7.51 -10.44 -11.24
C PRO A 118 7.93 -9.23 -10.39
N VAL A 119 8.94 -8.49 -10.85
CA VAL A 119 9.49 -7.34 -10.13
C VAL A 119 9.13 -6.05 -10.85
N GLY A 120 8.34 -5.19 -10.19
CA GLY A 120 8.16 -3.79 -10.53
C GLY A 120 8.97 -2.92 -9.57
N GLY A 121 8.31 -2.29 -8.58
CA GLY A 121 8.98 -1.57 -7.49
C GLY A 121 9.63 -2.45 -6.41
N GLY A 122 9.58 -3.76 -6.54
CA GLY A 122 10.23 -4.69 -5.62
C GLY A 122 9.43 -5.03 -4.35
N LEU A 123 8.25 -4.47 -4.16
CA LEU A 123 7.45 -4.62 -2.93
C LEU A 123 7.28 -6.08 -2.47
N SER A 124 7.10 -7.02 -3.39
CA SER A 124 6.93 -8.46 -3.06
C SER A 124 8.21 -9.12 -2.54
N LEU A 125 9.36 -8.47 -2.64
CA LEU A 125 10.69 -9.01 -2.32
C LEU A 125 11.42 -8.24 -1.23
N ILE A 126 10.82 -7.21 -0.65
CA ILE A 126 11.50 -6.34 0.34
C ILE A 126 11.81 -7.04 1.66
N HIS A 127 11.30 -8.24 1.88
CA HIS A 127 11.55 -9.06 3.08
C HIS A 127 12.77 -9.99 2.94
N ILE A 128 13.39 -10.04 1.77
CA ILE A 128 14.56 -10.88 1.48
C ILE A 128 15.86 -10.18 1.92
#